data_d50d0fa91b789d5085663d00eadd42b8
#
_entry.id   d50d0fa91b789d5085663d00eadd42b8
#
_cell.length_a   1.000
_cell.length_b   1.000
_cell.length_c   1.000
_cell.angle_alpha   90.00
_cell.angle_beta   90.00
_cell.angle_gamma   90.00
#
_symmetry.space_group_name_H-M   'P 1'
#
loop_
_entity.id
_entity.type
_entity.pdbx_description
1 polymer ?
#
loop_
_entity_poly.entity_id
_entity_poly.type
_entity_poly.pdbx_seq_one_letter_code
_entity_poly.pdbx_strand_id
1 'polypeptide(L)'
;MAADKLLTWLDANRDGLVMGLIVGVGIVAVMLVMRGLGRRSLAQDPEGWGWRSVIGRVFARTNLAFMILAAADSVSTYADLPHKIGRLIDILFVIAFALQGAIWVRELILGIIGRRVAEEQGAGALGNAMAIIRLLVSVALFAIAGILILDNLGVNVTALVAGLGVGGIAIGLAAQGIFDDLFAALSILFDKPFKKGDVIRYDQSTGTVERIGLKTTRLRSITGEQLIMANTKLLEREIHNLALARSRRITLYLAISGEASSASIDAVAAAAETAVSAQKGCKLIRCALSGAGGGGLAFDLVYDDSTRDNDKLAADRAAILRSLIETLGTHELQLARASDQPPAPLPF
;
A
#
# COMPACT_ATOMS: atom_id res chain seq x y z
N MET A 1 -39.30 -37.34 49.30
CA MET A 1 -37.94 -37.83 48.96
C MET A 1 -37.15 -36.87 47.99
N ALA A 2 -37.67 -36.41 46.86
CA ALA A 2 -36.94 -35.48 46.01
C ALA A 2 -36.92 -34.04 46.57
N ALA A 3 -38.05 -33.61 47.18
CA ALA A 3 -38.18 -32.28 47.78
C ALA A 3 -37.27 -32.09 48.99
N ASP A 4 -37.19 -33.12 49.86
CA ASP A 4 -36.35 -33.09 51.10
C ASP A 4 -34.84 -32.99 50.72
N LYS A 5 -34.40 -33.71 49.67
CA LYS A 5 -33.04 -33.66 49.21
C LYS A 5 -32.69 -32.26 48.58
N LEU A 6 -33.67 -31.64 47.99
CA LEU A 6 -33.50 -30.29 47.40
C LEU A 6 -33.41 -29.23 48.49
N LEU A 7 -34.24 -29.33 49.55
CA LEU A 7 -34.20 -28.39 50.66
C LEU A 7 -32.88 -28.51 51.45
N THR A 8 -32.44 -29.76 51.78
CA THR A 8 -31.13 -29.97 52.43
C THR A 8 -29.95 -29.49 51.63
N TRP A 9 -29.99 -29.63 50.30
CA TRP A 9 -28.95 -29.08 49.41
C TRP A 9 -28.99 -27.53 49.38
N LEU A 10 -30.18 -26.89 49.33
CA LEU A 10 -30.32 -25.44 49.38
C LEU A 10 -29.78 -24.85 50.66
N ASP A 11 -30.06 -25.48 51.82
CA ASP A 11 -29.54 -25.02 53.09
C ASP A 11 -28.01 -25.17 53.17
N ALA A 12 -27.49 -26.28 52.70
CA ALA A 12 -26.03 -26.51 52.67
C ALA A 12 -25.26 -25.55 51.77
N ASN A 13 -25.88 -25.09 50.67
CA ASN A 13 -25.26 -24.20 49.69
C ASN A 13 -25.74 -22.75 49.73
N ARG A 14 -26.45 -22.35 50.78
CA ARG A 14 -27.10 -21.04 50.91
C ARG A 14 -26.14 -19.87 50.71
N ASP A 15 -24.97 -19.90 51.34
CA ASP A 15 -23.98 -18.83 51.28
C ASP A 15 -23.35 -18.73 49.88
N GLY A 16 -23.03 -19.88 49.27
CA GLY A 16 -22.54 -19.92 47.90
C GLY A 16 -23.56 -19.42 46.87
N LEU A 17 -24.84 -19.79 47.03
CA LEU A 17 -25.93 -19.32 46.18
C LEU A 17 -26.12 -17.80 46.30
N VAL A 18 -26.13 -17.25 47.54
CA VAL A 18 -26.27 -15.82 47.78
C VAL A 18 -25.09 -15.08 47.17
N MET A 19 -23.86 -15.54 47.37
CA MET A 19 -22.66 -14.91 46.82
C MET A 19 -22.66 -14.99 45.28
N GLY A 20 -22.95 -16.14 44.71
CA GLY A 20 -23.04 -16.31 43.24
C GLY A 20 -24.13 -15.42 42.61
N LEU A 21 -25.28 -15.29 43.29
CA LEU A 21 -26.36 -14.41 42.82
C LEU A 21 -25.95 -12.93 42.87
N ILE A 22 -25.30 -12.50 43.95
CA ILE A 22 -24.78 -11.11 44.05
C ILE A 22 -23.80 -10.82 42.94
N VAL A 23 -22.84 -11.71 42.71
CA VAL A 23 -21.84 -11.56 41.64
C VAL A 23 -22.51 -11.60 40.27
N GLY A 24 -23.40 -12.55 40.02
CA GLY A 24 -24.13 -12.69 38.76
C GLY A 24 -24.98 -11.45 38.42
N VAL A 25 -25.73 -10.94 39.40
CA VAL A 25 -26.50 -9.70 39.26
C VAL A 25 -25.58 -8.51 39.02
N GLY A 26 -24.42 -8.45 39.67
CA GLY A 26 -23.41 -7.42 39.44
C GLY A 26 -22.88 -7.43 38.02
N ILE A 27 -22.55 -8.63 37.49
CA ILE A 27 -22.10 -8.81 36.10
C ILE A 27 -23.17 -8.34 35.10
N VAL A 28 -24.43 -8.79 35.29
CA VAL A 28 -25.55 -8.37 34.41
C VAL A 28 -25.77 -6.85 34.48
N ALA A 29 -25.73 -6.27 35.68
CA ALA A 29 -25.91 -4.83 35.87
C ALA A 29 -24.81 -4.03 35.12
N VAL A 30 -23.54 -4.41 35.28
CA VAL A 30 -22.44 -3.78 34.57
C VAL A 30 -22.61 -3.93 33.04
N MET A 31 -22.94 -5.11 32.55
CA MET A 31 -23.15 -5.35 31.10
C MET A 31 -24.36 -4.55 30.57
N LEU A 32 -25.44 -4.44 31.32
CA LEU A 32 -26.60 -3.62 30.92
C LEU A 32 -26.25 -2.12 30.88
N VAL A 33 -25.48 -1.63 31.84
CA VAL A 33 -24.99 -0.27 31.85
C VAL A 33 -24.11 0.00 30.61
N MET A 34 -23.13 -0.89 30.36
CA MET A 34 -22.27 -0.79 29.17
C MET A 34 -23.07 -0.82 27.87
N ARG A 35 -24.06 -1.73 27.78
CA ARG A 35 -24.97 -1.80 26.62
C ARG A 35 -25.81 -0.53 26.48
N GLY A 36 -26.31 0.03 27.59
CA GLY A 36 -27.07 1.28 27.63
C GLY A 36 -26.24 2.48 27.18
N LEU A 37 -25.00 2.58 27.69
CA LEU A 37 -24.04 3.61 27.29
C LEU A 37 -23.68 3.49 25.80
N GLY A 38 -23.45 2.27 25.32
CA GLY A 38 -23.20 2.00 23.91
C GLY A 38 -24.35 2.47 23.00
N ARG A 39 -25.60 2.16 23.40
CA ARG A 39 -26.79 2.62 22.67
C ARG A 39 -26.99 4.12 22.70
N ARG A 40 -26.69 4.77 23.83
CA ARG A 40 -26.74 6.24 23.95
C ARG A 40 -25.69 6.93 23.08
N SER A 41 -24.47 6.38 23.04
CA SER A 41 -23.40 6.88 22.16
C SER A 41 -23.79 6.81 20.69
N LEU A 42 -24.44 5.72 20.27
CA LEU A 42 -24.95 5.57 18.90
C LEU A 42 -26.13 6.51 18.58
N ALA A 43 -27.00 6.79 19.56
CA ALA A 43 -28.11 7.70 19.37
C ALA A 43 -27.66 9.17 19.18
N GLN A 44 -26.53 9.54 19.78
CA GLN A 44 -25.94 10.89 19.64
C GLN A 44 -25.18 11.08 18.32
N ASP A 45 -24.65 10.03 17.72
CA ASP A 45 -23.88 10.05 16.48
C ASP A 45 -24.14 8.77 15.66
N PRO A 46 -25.32 8.67 14.99
CA PRO A 46 -25.75 7.45 14.30
C PRO A 46 -24.84 7.04 13.13
N GLU A 47 -24.28 8.04 12.44
CA GLU A 47 -23.37 7.85 11.30
C GLU A 47 -21.89 8.03 11.67
N GLY A 48 -21.60 8.32 12.93
CA GLY A 48 -20.25 8.59 13.41
C GLY A 48 -19.33 7.36 13.33
N TRP A 49 -18.16 7.59 12.80
CA TRP A 49 -17.07 6.61 12.71
C TRP A 49 -15.97 6.87 13.77
N GLY A 50 -16.27 7.70 14.77
CA GLY A 50 -15.38 7.96 15.90
C GLY A 50 -15.16 6.72 16.78
N TRP A 51 -14.05 6.67 17.54
CA TRP A 51 -13.77 5.57 18.47
C TRP A 51 -14.92 5.30 19.46
N ARG A 52 -15.63 6.36 19.90
CA ARG A 52 -16.81 6.24 20.78
C ARG A 52 -17.93 5.46 20.10
N SER A 53 -18.18 5.71 18.82
CA SER A 53 -19.23 5.01 18.04
C SER A 53 -18.84 3.56 17.75
N VAL A 54 -17.55 3.27 17.47
CA VAL A 54 -17.06 1.91 17.27
C VAL A 54 -17.23 1.08 18.55
N ILE A 55 -16.73 1.59 19.68
CA ILE A 55 -16.85 0.93 21.00
C ILE A 55 -18.33 0.81 21.40
N GLY A 56 -19.11 1.85 21.17
CA GLY A 56 -20.55 1.86 21.41
C GLY A 56 -21.28 0.76 20.65
N ARG A 57 -20.92 0.50 19.39
CA ARG A 57 -21.47 -0.60 18.58
C ARG A 57 -21.16 -1.97 19.18
N VAL A 58 -19.92 -2.19 19.61
CA VAL A 58 -19.49 -3.45 20.25
C VAL A 58 -20.36 -3.75 21.45
N PHE A 59 -20.51 -2.81 22.38
CA PHE A 59 -21.30 -3.01 23.60
C PHE A 59 -22.81 -3.06 23.34
N ALA A 60 -23.32 -2.28 22.40
CA ALA A 60 -24.75 -2.31 22.04
C ALA A 60 -25.19 -3.66 21.46
N ARG A 61 -24.26 -4.41 20.86
CA ARG A 61 -24.47 -5.76 20.28
C ARG A 61 -24.38 -6.90 21.30
N THR A 62 -24.16 -6.59 22.58
CA THR A 62 -24.16 -7.64 23.61
C THR A 62 -25.55 -8.25 23.76
N ASN A 63 -25.63 -9.58 23.60
CA ASN A 63 -26.89 -10.32 23.65
C ASN A 63 -27.34 -10.54 25.12
N LEU A 64 -28.65 -10.44 25.35
CA LEU A 64 -29.23 -10.68 26.67
C LEU A 64 -29.02 -12.15 27.13
N ALA A 65 -29.12 -13.12 26.20
CA ALA A 65 -28.87 -14.51 26.48
C ALA A 65 -27.46 -14.76 27.05
N PHE A 66 -26.44 -14.08 26.45
CA PHE A 66 -25.07 -14.14 26.95
C PHE A 66 -24.97 -13.59 28.39
N MET A 67 -25.61 -12.46 28.68
CA MET A 67 -25.61 -11.87 30.03
C MET A 67 -26.21 -12.82 31.08
N ILE A 68 -27.33 -13.48 30.73
CA ILE A 68 -28.01 -14.45 31.62
C ILE A 68 -27.13 -15.67 31.85
N LEU A 69 -26.50 -16.19 30.78
CA LEU A 69 -25.61 -17.35 30.89
C LEU A 69 -24.34 -17.04 31.67
N ALA A 70 -23.78 -15.84 31.52
CA ALA A 70 -22.64 -15.38 32.32
C ALA A 70 -22.97 -15.25 33.81
N ALA A 71 -24.19 -14.80 34.14
CA ALA A 71 -24.67 -14.79 35.53
C ALA A 71 -24.90 -16.21 36.05
N ALA A 72 -25.50 -17.09 35.26
CA ALA A 72 -25.72 -18.48 35.64
C ALA A 72 -24.41 -19.25 35.89
N ASP A 73 -23.41 -19.02 35.05
CA ASP A 73 -22.05 -19.56 35.18
C ASP A 73 -21.40 -19.10 36.51
N SER A 74 -21.50 -17.79 36.79
CA SER A 74 -21.04 -17.25 38.09
C SER A 74 -21.72 -17.91 39.28
N VAL A 75 -23.05 -18.10 39.22
CA VAL A 75 -23.77 -18.83 40.27
C VAL A 75 -23.29 -20.28 40.37
N SER A 76 -23.07 -20.96 39.24
CA SER A 76 -22.56 -22.31 39.19
C SER A 76 -21.18 -22.46 39.83
N THR A 77 -20.34 -21.44 39.72
CA THR A 77 -18.99 -21.44 40.29
C THR A 77 -18.97 -21.32 41.83
N TYR A 78 -19.92 -20.55 42.40
CA TYR A 78 -19.99 -20.31 43.86
C TYR A 78 -20.88 -21.29 44.58
N ALA A 79 -21.90 -21.83 43.93
CA ALA A 79 -22.79 -22.81 44.47
C ALA A 79 -22.39 -24.18 43.93
N ASP A 80 -22.12 -25.16 44.82
CA ASP A 80 -21.80 -26.54 44.45
C ASP A 80 -23.01 -27.21 43.77
N LEU A 81 -23.27 -26.84 42.52
CA LEU A 81 -24.38 -27.38 41.75
C LEU A 81 -24.15 -28.87 41.42
N PRO A 82 -25.23 -29.66 41.33
CA PRO A 82 -25.11 -31.05 40.87
C PRO A 82 -24.35 -31.09 39.53
N HIS A 83 -23.37 -31.98 39.42
CA HIS A 83 -22.40 -32.04 38.32
C HIS A 83 -23.04 -31.98 36.90
N LYS A 84 -24.23 -32.56 36.73
CA LYS A 84 -24.95 -32.53 35.46
C LYS A 84 -25.45 -31.12 35.10
N ILE A 85 -25.91 -30.35 36.11
CA ILE A 85 -26.44 -28.98 35.90
C ILE A 85 -25.28 -28.01 35.68
N GLY A 86 -24.24 -28.10 36.51
CA GLY A 86 -23.03 -27.27 36.34
C GLY A 86 -22.44 -27.45 34.95
N ARG A 87 -22.20 -28.69 34.53
CA ARG A 87 -21.67 -28.97 33.18
C ARG A 87 -22.56 -28.46 32.05
N LEU A 88 -23.89 -28.48 32.20
CA LEU A 88 -24.79 -27.92 31.18
C LEU A 88 -24.65 -26.39 31.11
N ILE A 89 -24.55 -25.72 32.25
CA ILE A 89 -24.36 -24.27 32.35
C ILE A 89 -23.03 -23.87 31.71
N ASP A 90 -21.93 -24.58 32.06
CA ASP A 90 -20.60 -24.35 31.50
C ASP A 90 -20.61 -24.47 29.97
N ILE A 91 -21.20 -25.53 29.42
CA ILE A 91 -21.33 -25.73 27.96
C ILE A 91 -22.11 -24.58 27.34
N LEU A 92 -23.26 -24.22 27.89
CA LEU A 92 -24.08 -23.13 27.33
C LEU A 92 -23.38 -21.79 27.44
N PHE A 93 -22.63 -21.54 28.51
CA PHE A 93 -21.82 -20.33 28.69
C PHE A 93 -20.70 -20.25 27.66
N VAL A 94 -19.94 -21.34 27.44
CA VAL A 94 -18.86 -21.38 26.42
C VAL A 94 -19.41 -21.13 25.04
N ILE A 95 -20.55 -21.73 24.68
CA ILE A 95 -21.21 -21.46 23.38
C ILE A 95 -21.57 -19.97 23.26
N ALA A 96 -22.23 -19.44 24.31
CA ALA A 96 -22.62 -18.03 24.28
C ALA A 96 -21.43 -17.08 24.26
N PHE A 97 -20.35 -17.41 24.99
CA PHE A 97 -19.11 -16.62 25.04
C PHE A 97 -18.39 -16.63 23.70
N ALA A 98 -18.24 -17.79 23.05
CA ALA A 98 -17.61 -17.90 21.74
C ALA A 98 -18.37 -17.11 20.65
N LEU A 99 -19.71 -17.24 20.62
CA LEU A 99 -20.54 -16.50 19.68
C LEU A 99 -20.55 -14.99 19.97
N GLN A 100 -20.65 -14.60 21.24
CA GLN A 100 -20.64 -13.19 21.62
C GLN A 100 -19.28 -12.54 21.35
N GLY A 101 -18.18 -13.26 21.63
CA GLY A 101 -16.82 -12.84 21.30
C GLY A 101 -16.63 -12.62 19.80
N ALA A 102 -17.10 -13.55 18.98
CA ALA A 102 -17.09 -13.41 17.52
C ALA A 102 -17.86 -12.15 17.06
N ILE A 103 -19.03 -11.88 17.66
CA ILE A 103 -19.80 -10.68 17.36
C ILE A 103 -19.03 -9.40 17.77
N TRP A 104 -18.43 -9.35 18.93
CA TRP A 104 -17.67 -8.19 19.40
C TRP A 104 -16.45 -7.91 18.52
N VAL A 105 -15.65 -8.94 18.23
CA VAL A 105 -14.48 -8.81 17.37
C VAL A 105 -14.90 -8.39 15.95
N ARG A 106 -15.99 -8.95 15.42
CA ARG A 106 -16.55 -8.56 14.12
C ARG A 106 -16.94 -7.08 14.09
N GLU A 107 -17.68 -6.60 15.08
CA GLU A 107 -18.10 -5.19 15.13
C GLU A 107 -16.89 -4.25 15.30
N LEU A 108 -15.88 -4.67 16.05
CA LEU A 108 -14.64 -3.92 16.22
C LEU A 108 -13.88 -3.80 14.89
N ILE A 109 -13.64 -4.91 14.19
CA ILE A 109 -12.92 -4.93 12.90
C ILE A 109 -13.68 -4.08 11.86
N LEU A 110 -15.00 -4.31 11.70
CA LEU A 110 -15.82 -3.56 10.75
C LEU A 110 -15.93 -2.09 11.11
N GLY A 111 -15.91 -1.75 12.39
CA GLY A 111 -15.89 -0.38 12.87
C GLY A 111 -14.61 0.35 12.53
N ILE A 112 -13.45 -0.30 12.71
CA ILE A 112 -12.14 0.28 12.37
C ILE A 112 -12.02 0.50 10.85
N ILE A 113 -12.42 -0.51 10.04
CA ILE A 113 -12.37 -0.41 8.58
C ILE A 113 -13.33 0.69 8.09
N GLY A 114 -14.57 0.71 8.60
CA GLY A 114 -15.56 1.71 8.20
C GLY A 114 -15.13 3.14 8.51
N ARG A 115 -14.42 3.35 9.63
CA ARG A 115 -13.83 4.65 9.95
C ARG A 115 -12.82 5.11 8.91
N ARG A 116 -11.89 4.25 8.49
CA ARG A 116 -10.89 4.57 7.45
C ARG A 116 -11.54 4.91 6.12
N VAL A 117 -12.60 4.17 5.78
CA VAL A 117 -13.38 4.39 4.55
C VAL A 117 -14.11 5.74 4.56
N ALA A 118 -14.67 6.13 5.70
CA ALA A 118 -15.37 7.42 5.85
C ALA A 118 -14.42 8.63 5.76
N GLU A 119 -13.18 8.49 6.21
CA GLU A 119 -12.16 9.54 6.13
C GLU A 119 -11.70 9.79 4.67
N GLU A 120 -11.84 8.84 3.75
CA GLU A 120 -11.35 8.88 2.35
C GLU A 120 -12.45 9.26 1.33
N GLN A 121 -13.39 10.11 1.58
CA GLN A 121 -14.35 10.75 0.63
C GLN A 121 -14.71 10.00 -0.69
N GLY A 122 -14.60 8.69 -0.74
CA GLY A 122 -14.77 7.86 -1.94
C GLY A 122 -15.87 6.79 -1.83
N ALA A 123 -17.11 7.20 -1.57
CA ALA A 123 -18.21 6.32 -1.14
C ALA A 123 -18.69 5.24 -2.14
N GLY A 124 -18.40 5.32 -3.44
CA GLY A 124 -19.02 4.42 -4.42
C GLY A 124 -18.37 3.03 -4.54
N ALA A 125 -17.07 2.94 -4.73
CA ALA A 125 -16.36 1.67 -4.93
C ALA A 125 -16.14 0.90 -3.62
N LEU A 126 -15.98 1.61 -2.50
CA LEU A 126 -15.72 1.06 -1.18
C LEU A 126 -16.98 0.48 -0.51
N GLY A 127 -18.18 0.94 -0.89
CA GLY A 127 -19.44 0.35 -0.40
C GLY A 127 -19.59 -1.12 -0.80
N ASN A 128 -19.27 -1.46 -2.05
CA ASN A 128 -19.30 -2.85 -2.53
C ASN A 128 -18.18 -3.70 -1.88
N ALA A 129 -16.98 -3.15 -1.69
CA ALA A 129 -15.88 -3.82 -1.00
C ALA A 129 -16.22 -4.11 0.47
N MET A 130 -16.92 -3.21 1.16
CA MET A 130 -17.33 -3.40 2.56
C MET A 130 -18.27 -4.59 2.75
N ALA A 131 -19.15 -4.88 1.78
CA ALA A 131 -20.01 -6.05 1.83
C ALA A 131 -19.20 -7.35 1.80
N ILE A 132 -18.20 -7.43 0.92
CA ILE A 132 -17.29 -8.58 0.82
C ILE A 132 -16.45 -8.73 2.09
N ILE A 133 -15.86 -7.64 2.60
CA ILE A 133 -15.08 -7.63 3.83
C ILE A 133 -15.94 -8.13 5.00
N ARG A 134 -17.18 -7.64 5.12
CA ARG A 134 -18.12 -8.06 6.15
C ARG A 134 -18.41 -9.56 6.08
N LEU A 135 -18.60 -10.10 4.86
CA LEU A 135 -18.80 -11.51 4.65
C LEU A 135 -17.58 -12.32 5.10
N LEU A 136 -16.38 -11.97 4.61
CA LEU A 136 -15.14 -12.69 4.91
C LEU A 136 -14.82 -12.67 6.41
N VAL A 137 -14.89 -11.52 7.05
CA VAL A 137 -14.69 -11.37 8.49
C VAL A 137 -15.70 -12.19 9.28
N SER A 138 -16.99 -12.18 8.88
CA SER A 138 -18.02 -12.97 9.56
C SER A 138 -17.76 -14.46 9.41
N VAL A 139 -17.50 -14.95 8.20
CA VAL A 139 -17.22 -16.38 7.97
C VAL A 139 -16.02 -16.83 8.79
N ALA A 140 -14.92 -16.09 8.78
CA ALA A 140 -13.71 -16.44 9.52
C ALA A 140 -13.96 -16.50 11.03
N LEU A 141 -14.59 -15.46 11.60
CA LEU A 141 -14.83 -15.39 13.05
C LEU A 141 -15.84 -16.44 13.54
N PHE A 142 -16.92 -16.69 12.79
CA PHE A 142 -17.89 -17.73 13.17
C PHE A 142 -17.33 -19.14 12.96
N ALA A 143 -16.43 -19.36 11.99
CA ALA A 143 -15.72 -20.64 11.87
C ALA A 143 -14.80 -20.89 13.07
N ILE A 144 -14.05 -19.87 13.52
CA ILE A 144 -13.21 -19.95 14.73
C ILE A 144 -14.09 -20.22 15.98
N ALA A 145 -15.19 -19.48 16.13
CA ALA A 145 -16.11 -19.69 17.23
C ALA A 145 -16.70 -21.10 17.22
N GLY A 146 -17.04 -21.63 16.05
CA GLY A 146 -17.53 -23.01 15.89
C GLY A 146 -16.50 -24.05 16.32
N ILE A 147 -15.22 -23.87 15.95
CA ILE A 147 -14.14 -24.75 16.37
C ILE A 147 -13.98 -24.72 17.90
N LEU A 148 -13.95 -23.53 18.52
CA LEU A 148 -13.83 -23.38 19.95
C LEU A 148 -15.00 -24.06 20.68
N ILE A 149 -16.22 -23.98 20.18
CA ILE A 149 -17.40 -24.65 20.71
C ILE A 149 -17.24 -26.17 20.63
N LEU A 150 -16.87 -26.70 19.45
CA LEU A 150 -16.69 -28.13 19.23
C LEU A 150 -15.59 -28.72 20.11
N ASP A 151 -14.47 -28.02 20.25
CA ASP A 151 -13.35 -28.42 21.11
C ASP A 151 -13.77 -28.50 22.56
N ASN A 152 -14.50 -27.50 23.04
CA ASN A 152 -15.02 -27.50 24.42
C ASN A 152 -16.08 -28.61 24.67
N LEU A 153 -16.81 -28.99 23.63
CA LEU A 153 -17.74 -30.12 23.68
C LEU A 153 -17.02 -31.49 23.69
N GLY A 154 -15.69 -31.51 23.59
CA GLY A 154 -14.87 -32.72 23.54
C GLY A 154 -14.80 -33.39 22.18
N VAL A 155 -15.22 -32.69 21.11
CA VAL A 155 -15.07 -33.15 19.73
C VAL A 155 -13.64 -32.93 19.29
N ASN A 156 -13.01 -33.92 18.69
CA ASN A 156 -11.67 -33.75 18.13
C ASN A 156 -11.70 -32.84 16.91
N VAL A 157 -11.22 -31.61 17.07
CA VAL A 157 -11.21 -30.58 16.03
C VAL A 157 -9.96 -30.62 15.14
N THR A 158 -9.01 -31.52 15.40
CA THR A 158 -7.72 -31.60 14.69
C THR A 158 -7.91 -31.67 13.18
N ALA A 159 -8.81 -32.52 12.70
CA ALA A 159 -9.09 -32.67 11.28
C ALA A 159 -9.72 -31.43 10.66
N LEU A 160 -10.59 -30.73 11.42
CA LEU A 160 -11.20 -29.47 11.00
C LEU A 160 -10.16 -28.35 10.89
N VAL A 161 -9.28 -28.22 11.90
CA VAL A 161 -8.19 -27.23 11.91
C VAL A 161 -7.20 -27.53 10.77
N ALA A 162 -6.84 -28.81 10.57
CA ALA A 162 -5.97 -29.21 9.46
C ALA A 162 -6.60 -28.87 8.09
N GLY A 163 -7.89 -29.18 7.90
CA GLY A 163 -8.62 -28.85 6.68
C GLY A 163 -8.71 -27.35 6.40
N LEU A 164 -9.00 -26.55 7.45
CA LEU A 164 -8.98 -25.10 7.36
C LEU A 164 -7.58 -24.55 7.06
N GLY A 165 -6.53 -25.17 7.61
CA GLY A 165 -5.14 -24.84 7.31
C GLY A 165 -4.80 -25.03 5.85
N VAL A 166 -5.14 -26.19 5.27
CA VAL A 166 -4.95 -26.48 3.83
C VAL A 166 -5.77 -25.50 2.96
N GLY A 167 -7.04 -25.27 3.33
CA GLY A 167 -7.88 -24.27 2.66
C GLY A 167 -7.31 -22.84 2.75
N GLY A 168 -6.73 -22.49 3.90
CA GLY A 168 -6.04 -21.21 4.11
C GLY A 168 -4.81 -21.05 3.22
N ILE A 169 -4.01 -22.10 3.03
CA ILE A 169 -2.88 -22.09 2.10
C ILE A 169 -3.38 -21.86 0.67
N ALA A 170 -4.43 -22.57 0.24
CA ALA A 170 -5.00 -22.39 -1.09
C ALA A 170 -5.51 -20.96 -1.33
N ILE A 171 -6.19 -20.36 -0.35
CA ILE A 171 -6.65 -18.97 -0.40
C ILE A 171 -5.46 -18.01 -0.41
N GLY A 172 -4.41 -18.28 0.38
CA GLY A 172 -3.18 -17.48 0.43
C GLY A 172 -2.48 -17.44 -0.93
N LEU A 173 -2.32 -18.61 -1.57
CA LEU A 173 -1.76 -18.71 -2.92
C LEU A 173 -2.61 -17.98 -3.96
N ALA A 174 -3.93 -18.08 -3.87
CA ALA A 174 -4.83 -17.35 -4.78
C ALA A 174 -4.77 -15.82 -4.58
N ALA A 175 -4.47 -15.36 -3.37
CA ALA A 175 -4.36 -13.94 -3.02
C ALA A 175 -2.92 -13.39 -3.13
N GLN A 176 -1.93 -14.23 -3.44
CA GLN A 176 -0.51 -13.86 -3.45
C GLN A 176 -0.23 -12.58 -4.23
N GLY A 177 -0.73 -12.47 -5.47
CA GLY A 177 -0.47 -11.27 -6.28
C GLY A 177 -1.00 -9.95 -5.69
N ILE A 178 -2.02 -10.01 -4.81
CA ILE A 178 -2.51 -8.82 -4.10
C ILE A 178 -1.50 -8.42 -3.01
N PHE A 179 -0.95 -9.40 -2.29
CA PHE A 179 0.06 -9.16 -1.26
C PHE A 179 1.37 -8.69 -1.87
N ASP A 180 1.79 -9.28 -3.00
CA ASP A 180 3.00 -8.86 -3.71
C ASP A 180 2.93 -7.37 -4.10
N ASP A 181 1.82 -6.92 -4.67
CA ASP A 181 1.60 -5.52 -5.01
C ASP A 181 1.58 -4.61 -3.76
N LEU A 182 1.01 -5.09 -2.64
CA LEU A 182 1.00 -4.35 -1.38
C LEU A 182 2.42 -4.20 -0.80
N PHE A 183 3.20 -5.28 -0.78
CA PHE A 183 4.60 -5.24 -0.32
C PHE A 183 5.47 -4.39 -1.25
N ALA A 184 5.23 -4.44 -2.56
CA ALA A 184 5.87 -3.55 -3.52
C ALA A 184 5.56 -2.07 -3.23
N ALA A 185 4.29 -1.73 -2.92
CA ALA A 185 3.92 -0.37 -2.51
C ALA A 185 4.63 0.07 -1.22
N LEU A 186 4.75 -0.82 -0.23
CA LEU A 186 5.48 -0.55 1.01
C LEU A 186 6.97 -0.32 0.74
N SER A 187 7.59 -1.14 -0.12
CA SER A 187 8.98 -0.95 -0.54
C SER A 187 9.18 0.42 -1.21
N ILE A 188 8.30 0.79 -2.16
CA ILE A 188 8.34 2.13 -2.79
C ILE A 188 8.23 3.25 -1.74
N LEU A 189 7.38 3.08 -0.72
CA LEU A 189 7.16 4.08 0.30
C LEU A 189 8.37 4.24 1.24
N PHE A 190 9.04 3.14 1.62
CA PHE A 190 10.17 3.14 2.56
C PHE A 190 11.49 3.47 1.85
N ASP A 191 11.82 2.75 0.78
CA ASP A 191 13.10 2.90 0.07
C ASP A 191 13.11 4.11 -0.87
N LYS A 192 11.91 4.54 -1.32
CA LYS A 192 11.73 5.73 -2.17
C LYS A 192 12.60 5.74 -3.42
N PRO A 193 12.62 4.67 -4.22
CA PRO A 193 13.36 4.68 -5.49
C PRO A 193 12.86 5.78 -6.42
N PHE A 194 11.60 6.16 -6.28
CA PHE A 194 10.98 7.34 -6.89
C PHE A 194 9.88 7.88 -5.98
N LYS A 195 9.46 9.13 -6.20
CA LYS A 195 8.43 9.83 -5.45
C LYS A 195 7.38 10.39 -6.41
N LYS A 196 6.23 10.82 -5.88
CA LYS A 196 5.27 11.60 -6.64
C LYS A 196 5.94 12.87 -7.19
N GLY A 197 5.79 13.12 -8.48
CA GLY A 197 6.40 14.22 -9.21
C GLY A 197 7.71 13.86 -9.93
N ASP A 198 8.35 12.74 -9.59
CA ASP A 198 9.56 12.31 -10.29
C ASP A 198 9.24 11.85 -11.71
N VAL A 199 10.14 12.14 -12.63
CA VAL A 199 10.12 11.57 -13.97
C VAL A 199 10.95 10.29 -13.96
N ILE A 200 10.30 9.18 -14.28
CA ILE A 200 10.95 7.87 -14.35
C ILE A 200 10.84 7.29 -15.75
N ARG A 201 11.86 6.57 -16.17
CA ARG A 201 11.86 5.74 -17.36
C ARG A 201 11.98 4.27 -16.94
N TYR A 202 11.14 3.44 -17.50
CA TYR A 202 11.12 1.99 -17.32
C TYR A 202 10.83 1.37 -18.69
N ASP A 203 11.54 0.31 -19.03
CA ASP A 203 11.51 -0.24 -20.38
C ASP A 203 11.64 0.89 -21.44
N GLN A 204 10.69 0.98 -22.37
CA GLN A 204 10.65 2.01 -23.40
C GLN A 204 9.74 3.20 -23.07
N SER A 205 9.15 3.21 -21.88
CA SER A 205 8.18 4.23 -21.47
C SER A 205 8.80 5.23 -20.50
N THR A 206 8.44 6.50 -20.66
CA THR A 206 8.84 7.57 -19.75
C THR A 206 7.60 8.30 -19.26
N GLY A 207 7.52 8.59 -17.97
CA GLY A 207 6.38 9.30 -17.41
C GLY A 207 6.67 9.93 -16.05
N THR A 208 5.84 10.92 -15.69
CA THR A 208 5.87 11.56 -14.39
C THR A 208 4.96 10.80 -13.42
N VAL A 209 5.44 10.48 -12.23
CA VAL A 209 4.68 9.80 -11.19
C VAL A 209 3.58 10.71 -10.66
N GLU A 210 2.31 10.40 -10.95
CA GLU A 210 1.15 11.15 -10.45
C GLU A 210 0.70 10.66 -9.08
N ARG A 211 0.61 9.33 -8.91
CA ARG A 211 0.10 8.73 -7.68
C ARG A 211 0.65 7.32 -7.51
N ILE A 212 1.07 7.03 -6.29
CA ILE A 212 1.44 5.69 -5.83
C ILE A 212 0.27 5.19 -4.98
N GLY A 213 -0.40 4.12 -5.43
CA GLY A 213 -1.49 3.46 -4.72
C GLY A 213 -1.02 2.17 -4.06
N LEU A 214 -1.92 1.48 -3.35
CA LEU A 214 -1.61 0.19 -2.70
C LEU A 214 -1.33 -0.95 -3.68
N LYS A 215 -1.97 -0.92 -4.85
CA LYS A 215 -1.80 -1.95 -5.88
C LYS A 215 -1.10 -1.44 -7.13
N THR A 216 -1.35 -0.19 -7.52
CA THR A 216 -0.89 0.38 -8.79
C THR A 216 -0.29 1.74 -8.61
N THR A 217 0.76 2.03 -9.36
CA THR A 217 1.31 3.38 -9.57
C THR A 217 0.77 3.95 -10.88
N ARG A 218 0.39 5.21 -10.86
CA ARG A 218 -0.10 5.97 -12.02
C ARG A 218 0.97 6.95 -12.46
N LEU A 219 1.28 6.92 -13.75
CA LEU A 219 2.26 7.76 -14.37
C LEU A 219 1.58 8.57 -15.49
N ARG A 220 2.02 9.80 -15.70
CA ARG A 220 1.63 10.61 -16.86
C ARG A 220 2.75 10.53 -17.90
N SER A 221 2.45 9.94 -19.07
CA SER A 221 3.38 9.89 -20.19
C SER A 221 3.69 11.31 -20.71
N ILE A 222 4.82 11.45 -21.39
CA ILE A 222 5.17 12.69 -22.10
C ILE A 222 4.17 13.05 -23.20
N THR A 223 3.44 12.08 -23.73
CA THR A 223 2.37 12.25 -24.74
C THR A 223 1.01 12.57 -24.13
N GLY A 224 0.90 12.57 -22.78
CA GLY A 224 -0.27 13.02 -22.04
C GLY A 224 -1.19 11.90 -21.53
N GLU A 225 -1.05 10.66 -22.00
CA GLU A 225 -1.83 9.54 -21.52
C GLU A 225 -1.44 9.12 -20.10
N GLN A 226 -2.40 8.55 -19.35
CA GLN A 226 -2.13 7.98 -18.05
C GLN A 226 -1.78 6.50 -18.18
N LEU A 227 -0.59 6.15 -17.73
CA LEU A 227 -0.10 4.78 -17.63
C LEU A 227 -0.39 4.24 -16.23
N ILE A 228 -1.02 3.08 -16.13
CA ILE A 228 -1.35 2.43 -14.87
C ILE A 228 -0.62 1.09 -14.81
N MET A 229 0.25 0.95 -13.83
CA MET A 229 1.06 -0.26 -13.65
C MET A 229 0.89 -0.83 -12.26
N ALA A 230 0.87 -2.17 -12.15
CA ALA A 230 0.99 -2.88 -10.88
C ALA A 230 2.34 -2.54 -10.24
N ASN A 231 2.35 -2.32 -8.91
CA ASN A 231 3.57 -1.94 -8.20
C ASN A 231 4.67 -3.00 -8.33
N THR A 232 4.29 -4.27 -8.24
CA THR A 232 5.19 -5.42 -8.43
C THR A 232 5.85 -5.36 -9.81
N LYS A 233 5.04 -5.18 -10.88
CA LYS A 233 5.55 -5.13 -12.25
C LYS A 233 6.50 -3.97 -12.49
N LEU A 234 6.28 -2.85 -11.81
CA LEU A 234 7.16 -1.70 -11.89
C LEU A 234 8.50 -1.96 -11.21
N LEU A 235 8.51 -2.60 -10.01
CA LEU A 235 9.74 -2.92 -9.28
C LEU A 235 10.52 -4.12 -9.85
N GLU A 236 9.88 -5.00 -10.61
CA GLU A 236 10.55 -6.09 -11.34
C GLU A 236 11.40 -5.59 -12.53
N ARG A 237 11.22 -4.32 -12.92
CA ARG A 237 11.92 -3.72 -14.06
C ARG A 237 13.02 -2.78 -13.61
N GLU A 238 13.98 -2.54 -14.49
CA GLU A 238 14.97 -1.50 -14.30
C GLU A 238 14.29 -0.13 -14.36
N ILE A 239 14.45 0.67 -13.31
CA ILE A 239 13.86 1.99 -13.19
C ILE A 239 14.97 3.03 -13.25
N HIS A 240 14.92 3.91 -14.23
CA HIS A 240 15.79 5.08 -14.30
C HIS A 240 15.04 6.29 -13.72
N ASN A 241 15.44 6.75 -12.55
CA ASN A 241 14.89 7.97 -11.97
C ASN A 241 15.63 9.18 -12.54
N LEU A 242 15.02 9.83 -13.53
CA LEU A 242 15.60 10.99 -14.21
C LEU A 242 15.60 12.25 -13.32
N ALA A 243 14.71 12.32 -12.32
CA ALA A 243 14.67 13.44 -11.38
C ALA A 243 15.85 13.44 -10.40
N LEU A 244 16.50 12.29 -10.18
CA LEU A 244 17.68 12.14 -9.31
C LEU A 244 19.00 12.26 -10.07
N ALA A 245 18.98 12.40 -11.41
CA ALA A 245 20.18 12.58 -12.20
C ALA A 245 20.91 13.85 -11.74
N ARG A 246 22.22 13.74 -11.50
CA ARG A 246 23.06 14.89 -11.12
C ARG A 246 23.35 15.79 -12.33
N SER A 247 23.52 15.17 -13.50
CA SER A 247 23.69 15.82 -14.79
C SER A 247 23.14 14.91 -15.89
N ARG A 248 22.76 15.51 -17.00
CA ARG A 248 22.36 14.79 -18.22
C ARG A 248 23.47 14.86 -19.21
N ARG A 249 23.97 13.71 -19.65
CA ARG A 249 24.98 13.63 -20.71
C ARG A 249 24.30 13.76 -22.07
N ILE A 250 24.76 14.74 -22.85
CA ILE A 250 24.24 15.01 -24.17
C ILE A 250 25.36 14.78 -25.16
N THR A 251 25.07 14.05 -26.20
CA THR A 251 25.97 13.84 -27.33
C THR A 251 25.39 14.53 -28.55
N LEU A 252 26.16 15.44 -29.18
CA LEU A 252 25.83 16.08 -30.44
C LEU A 252 26.81 15.58 -31.49
N TYR A 253 26.28 15.10 -32.58
CA TYR A 253 27.05 14.69 -33.73
C TYR A 253 27.13 15.92 -34.69
N LEU A 254 28.34 16.42 -34.89
CA LEU A 254 28.58 17.59 -35.74
C LEU A 254 29.29 17.12 -36.99
N ALA A 255 28.78 17.50 -38.14
CA ALA A 255 29.48 17.37 -39.41
C ALA A 255 29.95 18.75 -39.87
N ILE A 256 31.22 18.91 -40.10
CA ILE A 256 31.86 20.18 -40.45
C ILE A 256 32.35 20.07 -41.86
N SER A 257 31.88 20.96 -42.72
CA SER A 257 32.39 21.13 -44.11
C SER A 257 33.50 22.18 -44.11
N GLY A 258 34.57 21.91 -44.87
CA GLY A 258 35.74 22.78 -44.99
C GLY A 258 37.00 21.96 -45.25
N GLU A 259 38.14 22.61 -45.40
CA GLU A 259 39.40 21.91 -45.59
C GLU A 259 39.81 21.17 -44.32
N ALA A 260 40.09 19.87 -44.46
CA ALA A 260 40.54 19.02 -43.39
C ALA A 260 42.02 19.31 -43.07
N SER A 261 42.27 20.11 -42.07
CA SER A 261 43.61 20.40 -41.56
C SER A 261 43.68 20.15 -40.05
N SER A 262 44.86 20.00 -39.47
CA SER A 262 45.03 19.94 -38.03
C SER A 262 44.54 21.22 -37.33
N ALA A 263 44.74 22.38 -37.97
CA ALA A 263 44.25 23.67 -37.49
C ALA A 263 42.69 23.71 -37.43
N SER A 264 42.01 23.10 -38.42
CA SER A 264 40.54 22.98 -38.41
C SER A 264 40.04 22.13 -37.28
N ILE A 265 40.74 21.03 -36.97
CA ILE A 265 40.39 20.15 -35.86
C ILE A 265 40.50 20.86 -34.51
N ASP A 266 41.63 21.56 -34.29
CA ASP A 266 41.88 22.34 -33.08
C ASP A 266 40.88 23.48 -32.90
N ALA A 267 40.53 24.16 -34.00
CA ALA A 267 39.54 25.24 -34.02
C ALA A 267 38.15 24.75 -33.61
N VAL A 268 37.71 23.58 -34.08
CA VAL A 268 36.43 22.96 -33.67
C VAL A 268 36.42 22.62 -32.19
N ALA A 269 37.50 22.03 -31.65
CA ALA A 269 37.60 21.70 -30.24
C ALA A 269 37.56 22.96 -29.35
N ALA A 270 38.29 24.02 -29.71
CA ALA A 270 38.29 25.29 -28.98
C ALA A 270 36.93 26.01 -29.05
N ALA A 271 36.27 25.99 -30.22
CA ALA A 271 34.91 26.51 -30.36
C ALA A 271 33.90 25.77 -29.49
N ALA A 272 34.02 24.45 -29.45
CA ALA A 272 33.16 23.61 -28.58
C ALA A 272 33.36 23.92 -27.09
N GLU A 273 34.61 24.06 -26.63
CA GLU A 273 34.91 24.42 -25.24
C GLU A 273 34.34 25.81 -24.88
N THR A 274 34.52 26.79 -25.75
CA THR A 274 33.99 28.14 -25.55
C THR A 274 32.45 28.14 -25.53
N ALA A 275 31.81 27.47 -26.44
CA ALA A 275 30.36 27.42 -26.55
C ALA A 275 29.70 26.73 -25.37
N VAL A 276 30.27 25.61 -24.92
CA VAL A 276 29.73 24.85 -23.74
C VAL A 276 30.01 25.61 -22.45
N SER A 277 31.21 26.15 -22.26
CA SER A 277 31.59 26.87 -21.04
C SER A 277 30.84 28.19 -20.86
N ALA A 278 30.31 28.77 -21.93
CA ALA A 278 29.44 29.95 -21.88
C ALA A 278 28.08 29.66 -21.25
N GLN A 279 27.64 28.40 -21.22
CA GLN A 279 26.34 28.02 -20.62
C GLN A 279 26.52 27.60 -19.16
N LYS A 280 25.83 28.31 -18.27
CA LYS A 280 25.89 28.04 -16.84
C LYS A 280 25.29 26.68 -16.50
N GLY A 281 26.15 25.79 -15.96
CA GLY A 281 25.75 24.43 -15.58
C GLY A 281 26.09 23.35 -16.60
N CYS A 282 26.63 23.75 -17.77
CA CYS A 282 27.17 22.85 -18.78
C CYS A 282 28.66 22.63 -18.54
N LYS A 283 29.14 21.42 -18.79
CA LYS A 283 30.55 21.04 -18.70
C LYS A 283 30.95 20.19 -19.90
N LEU A 284 31.94 20.65 -20.68
CA LEU A 284 32.49 19.85 -21.76
C LEU A 284 33.17 18.59 -21.20
N ILE A 285 32.84 17.44 -21.74
CA ILE A 285 33.47 16.17 -21.48
C ILE A 285 34.45 15.80 -22.57
N ARG A 286 34.02 15.95 -23.82
CA ARG A 286 34.82 15.60 -25.00
C ARG A 286 34.30 16.31 -26.26
N CYS A 287 35.20 16.79 -27.05
CA CYS A 287 34.95 17.07 -28.46
C CYS A 287 36.04 16.36 -29.26
N ALA A 288 35.67 15.32 -29.98
CA ALA A 288 36.65 14.47 -30.67
C ALA A 288 36.22 14.20 -32.09
N LEU A 289 37.21 14.17 -33.01
CA LEU A 289 37.01 13.73 -34.38
C LEU A 289 36.59 12.25 -34.35
N SER A 290 35.40 11.95 -34.89
CA SER A 290 34.85 10.61 -34.99
C SER A 290 34.92 10.02 -36.38
N GLY A 291 35.14 10.86 -37.39
CA GLY A 291 35.27 10.42 -38.76
C GLY A 291 35.68 11.53 -39.71
N ALA A 292 36.18 11.14 -40.91
CA ALA A 292 36.46 12.04 -42.01
C ALA A 292 36.00 11.38 -43.31
N GLY A 293 35.41 12.14 -44.22
CA GLY A 293 34.91 11.64 -45.50
C GLY A 293 34.65 12.73 -46.50
N GLY A 294 34.12 12.39 -47.70
CA GLY A 294 33.90 13.33 -48.79
C GLY A 294 32.96 14.51 -48.49
N GLY A 295 32.26 14.50 -47.39
CA GLY A 295 31.40 15.60 -46.91
C GLY A 295 32.04 16.46 -45.82
N GLY A 296 33.28 16.18 -45.39
CA GLY A 296 33.96 16.91 -44.32
C GLY A 296 34.39 16.07 -43.13
N LEU A 297 34.52 16.73 -41.97
CA LEU A 297 34.95 16.14 -40.71
C LEU A 297 33.75 15.91 -39.79
N ALA A 298 33.66 14.72 -39.17
CA ALA A 298 32.62 14.40 -38.18
C ALA A 298 33.22 14.45 -36.78
N PHE A 299 32.51 15.14 -35.87
CA PHE A 299 32.89 15.27 -34.47
C PHE A 299 31.78 14.82 -33.54
N ASP A 300 32.19 14.18 -32.43
CA ASP A 300 31.33 13.88 -31.28
C ASP A 300 31.57 14.95 -30.21
N LEU A 301 30.58 15.82 -30.00
CA LEU A 301 30.57 16.77 -28.90
C LEU A 301 29.75 16.19 -27.75
N VAL A 302 30.42 15.87 -26.68
CA VAL A 302 29.79 15.31 -25.45
C VAL A 302 29.93 16.32 -24.33
N TYR A 303 28.84 16.72 -23.76
CA TYR A 303 28.82 17.59 -22.59
C TYR A 303 27.78 17.14 -21.56
N ASP A 304 28.01 17.45 -20.30
CA ASP A 304 27.08 17.24 -19.20
C ASP A 304 26.34 18.55 -18.90
N ASP A 305 25.03 18.48 -18.77
CA ASP A 305 24.17 19.58 -18.35
C ASP A 305 23.53 19.24 -16.99
N SER A 306 23.69 20.11 -16.01
CA SER A 306 23.17 19.94 -14.65
C SER A 306 21.72 20.36 -14.48
N THR A 307 21.06 20.86 -15.55
CA THR A 307 19.66 21.26 -15.48
C THR A 307 18.71 20.07 -15.37
N ARG A 308 17.66 20.24 -14.59
CA ARG A 308 16.54 19.27 -14.46
C ARG A 308 15.34 19.66 -15.32
N ASP A 309 15.31 20.90 -15.79
CA ASP A 309 14.24 21.45 -16.61
C ASP A 309 14.48 21.11 -18.09
N ASN A 310 13.48 20.50 -18.72
CA ASN A 310 13.57 20.10 -20.14
C ASN A 310 13.58 21.31 -21.08
N ASP A 311 12.85 22.38 -20.74
CA ASP A 311 12.80 23.58 -21.59
C ASP A 311 14.14 24.33 -21.53
N LYS A 312 14.73 24.40 -20.32
CA LYS A 312 16.06 24.95 -20.15
C LYS A 312 17.13 24.12 -20.87
N LEU A 313 17.04 22.77 -20.76
CA LEU A 313 17.94 21.88 -21.51
C LEU A 313 17.90 22.12 -23.01
N ALA A 314 16.71 22.30 -23.57
CA ALA A 314 16.52 22.62 -24.98
C ALA A 314 17.11 24.01 -25.34
N ALA A 315 16.91 25.00 -24.47
CA ALA A 315 17.43 26.34 -24.62
C ALA A 315 18.97 26.36 -24.55
N ASP A 316 19.59 25.67 -23.58
CA ASP A 316 21.04 25.57 -23.42
C ASP A 316 21.67 24.86 -24.65
N ARG A 317 21.04 23.76 -25.12
CA ARG A 317 21.46 23.09 -26.36
C ARG A 317 21.40 24.03 -27.58
N ALA A 318 20.32 24.79 -27.74
CA ALA A 318 20.19 25.76 -28.86
C ALA A 318 21.22 26.88 -28.76
N ALA A 319 21.52 27.37 -27.55
CA ALA A 319 22.54 28.38 -27.33
C ALA A 319 23.96 27.88 -27.66
N ILE A 320 24.29 26.64 -27.24
CA ILE A 320 25.57 26.00 -27.59
C ILE A 320 25.71 25.86 -29.11
N LEU A 321 24.68 25.37 -29.82
CA LEU A 321 24.72 25.21 -31.27
C LEU A 321 24.87 26.56 -31.97
N ARG A 322 24.19 27.61 -31.51
CA ARG A 322 24.30 28.97 -32.08
C ARG A 322 25.71 29.51 -31.89
N SER A 323 26.27 29.42 -30.69
CA SER A 323 27.65 29.87 -30.42
C SER A 323 28.67 29.09 -31.24
N LEU A 324 28.48 27.79 -31.44
CA LEU A 324 29.30 26.97 -32.32
C LEU A 324 29.26 27.49 -33.78
N ILE A 325 28.07 27.73 -34.34
CA ILE A 325 27.91 28.23 -35.71
C ILE A 325 28.61 29.56 -35.87
N GLU A 326 28.47 30.49 -34.95
CA GLU A 326 29.10 31.79 -34.96
C GLU A 326 30.63 31.69 -34.92
N THR A 327 31.18 30.88 -33.99
CA THR A 327 32.63 30.72 -33.83
C THR A 327 33.27 29.99 -35.02
N LEU A 328 32.64 28.92 -35.52
CA LEU A 328 33.13 28.20 -36.69
C LEU A 328 33.14 29.05 -37.97
N GLY A 329 32.16 29.94 -38.10
CA GLY A 329 32.10 30.90 -39.22
C GLY A 329 33.30 31.83 -39.29
N THR A 330 33.92 32.18 -38.13
CA THR A 330 35.15 33.00 -38.10
C THR A 330 36.37 32.26 -38.60
N HIS A 331 36.32 30.92 -38.65
CA HIS A 331 37.38 30.03 -39.15
C HIS A 331 37.11 29.48 -40.54
N GLU A 332 36.12 30.06 -41.27
CA GLU A 332 35.67 29.56 -42.58
C GLU A 332 35.15 28.13 -42.59
N LEU A 333 34.80 27.61 -41.40
CA LEU A 333 34.21 26.28 -41.19
C LEU A 333 32.69 26.43 -41.08
N GLN A 334 31.96 25.52 -41.71
CA GLN A 334 30.49 25.50 -41.65
C GLN A 334 29.98 24.13 -41.20
N LEU A 335 28.86 24.12 -40.50
CA LEU A 335 28.12 22.86 -40.27
C LEU A 335 27.61 22.35 -41.61
N ALA A 336 27.89 21.09 -41.92
CA ALA A 336 27.40 20.44 -43.14
C ALA A 336 25.86 20.42 -43.14
N ARG A 337 25.25 20.41 -44.32
CA ARG A 337 23.80 20.34 -44.48
C ARG A 337 23.30 18.99 -43.91
N ALA A 338 22.06 18.96 -43.41
CA ALA A 338 21.44 17.77 -42.82
C ALA A 338 21.43 16.56 -43.79
N SER A 339 21.45 16.78 -45.11
CA SER A 339 21.53 15.73 -46.12
C SER A 339 22.90 15.04 -46.20
N ASP A 340 23.94 15.69 -45.66
CA ASP A 340 25.32 15.21 -45.71
C ASP A 340 25.78 14.59 -44.38
N GLN A 341 24.92 14.53 -43.40
CA GLN A 341 25.22 13.90 -42.10
C GLN A 341 25.34 12.38 -42.25
N PRO A 342 26.41 11.78 -41.72
CA PRO A 342 26.44 10.33 -41.59
C PRO A 342 25.28 9.86 -40.68
N PRO A 343 24.72 8.68 -40.95
CA PRO A 343 23.64 8.14 -40.10
C PRO A 343 24.10 8.13 -38.65
N ALA A 344 23.23 8.59 -37.73
CA ALA A 344 23.51 8.55 -36.31
C ALA A 344 23.93 7.12 -35.91
N PRO A 345 25.01 6.93 -35.13
CA PRO A 345 25.38 5.63 -34.68
C PRO A 345 24.21 5.03 -33.89
N LEU A 346 23.94 3.74 -34.12
CA LEU A 346 22.88 3.01 -33.42
C LEU A 346 23.11 3.14 -31.92
N PRO A 347 22.04 3.40 -31.13
CA PRO A 347 22.16 3.42 -29.69
C PRO A 347 22.56 2.00 -29.21
N PHE A 348 23.71 1.90 -28.54
CA PHE A 348 24.13 0.73 -27.80
C PHE A 348 23.37 0.58 -26.50
#